data_ce4d57446edcc67be643c66ca8e2085f
#
_entry.id   ce4d57446edcc67be643c66ca8e2085f
#
_cell.length_a   1.000
_cell.length_b   1.000
_cell.length_c   1.000
_cell.angle_alpha   90.00
_cell.angle_beta   90.00
_cell.angle_gamma   90.00
#
_symmetry.space_group_name_H-M   'P 1'
#
loop_
_entity.id
_entity.type
_entity.pdbx_description
1 polymer ?
#
loop_
_entity_poly.entity_id
_entity_poly.type
_entity_poly.pdbx_seq_one_letter_code
_entity_poly.pdbx_strand_id
1 'polypeptide(L)'
;MIDKMGGTISVTSEVGKGSTFVVELPFEMGAAPEKSKKEEADKENSIHGLNLMLVEDNELNAEVAEILLEDEGAIITMVNDGQQAVELFNNNPVGTFDAILMDIMMPVMDGLTATKAIRALNRPDAGIIPIIAMTANDFAEDVQRCLDAGMNAHLAKPLDIEKVKKTICEHTIELYSKE
;
A
#
# COMPACT_ATOMS: atom_id res chain seq x y z
N MET A 1 -21.96 17.13 2.53
CA MET A 1 -20.78 17.12 1.63
C MET A 1 -21.21 17.17 0.17
N ILE A 2 -22.11 16.29 -0.28
CA ILE A 2 -22.63 16.23 -1.67
C ILE A 2 -23.26 17.55 -2.11
N ASP A 3 -24.13 18.17 -1.27
CA ASP A 3 -24.75 19.47 -1.57
C ASP A 3 -23.73 20.61 -1.78
N LYS A 4 -22.59 20.57 -1.06
CA LYS A 4 -21.51 21.55 -1.22
C LYS A 4 -20.75 21.39 -2.54
N MET A 5 -20.87 20.23 -3.17
CA MET A 5 -20.30 19.93 -4.49
C MET A 5 -21.31 20.14 -5.62
N GLY A 6 -22.48 20.70 -5.32
CA GLY A 6 -23.55 20.93 -6.30
C GLY A 6 -24.27 19.65 -6.76
N GLY A 7 -24.09 18.55 -6.04
CA GLY A 7 -24.67 17.26 -6.37
C GLY A 7 -25.95 16.93 -5.62
N THR A 8 -26.56 15.80 -5.95
CA THR A 8 -27.74 15.27 -5.30
C THR A 8 -27.49 13.84 -4.81
N ILE A 9 -28.15 13.46 -3.73
CA ILE A 9 -28.19 12.09 -3.23
C ILE A 9 -29.65 11.66 -3.03
N SER A 10 -29.99 10.50 -3.53
CA SER A 10 -31.29 9.88 -3.31
C SER A 10 -31.16 8.46 -2.81
N VAL A 11 -32.14 8.00 -2.06
CA VAL A 11 -32.19 6.64 -1.52
C VAL A 11 -33.56 6.01 -1.80
N THR A 12 -33.53 4.77 -2.24
CA THR A 12 -34.71 3.92 -2.37
C THR A 12 -34.47 2.65 -1.56
N SER A 13 -35.39 2.31 -0.65
CA SER A 13 -35.25 1.14 0.22
C SER A 13 -36.53 0.37 0.34
N GLU A 14 -36.46 -0.96 0.27
CA GLU A 14 -37.58 -1.86 0.47
C GLU A 14 -37.19 -2.94 1.48
N VAL A 15 -38.04 -3.14 2.49
CA VAL A 15 -37.78 -4.13 3.55
C VAL A 15 -37.66 -5.53 2.94
N GLY A 16 -36.55 -6.21 3.23
CA GLY A 16 -36.22 -7.54 2.70
C GLY A 16 -35.62 -7.55 1.30
N LYS A 17 -35.50 -6.41 0.61
CA LYS A 17 -34.87 -6.30 -0.72
C LYS A 17 -33.61 -5.42 -0.73
N GLY A 18 -33.37 -4.66 0.35
CA GLY A 18 -32.20 -3.81 0.48
C GLY A 18 -32.43 -2.34 0.16
N SER A 19 -31.35 -1.58 0.07
CA SER A 19 -31.38 -0.13 -0.19
C SER A 19 -30.44 0.21 -1.36
N THR A 20 -30.92 1.12 -2.22
CA THR A 20 -30.13 1.68 -3.33
C THR A 20 -29.88 3.15 -3.06
N PHE A 21 -28.63 3.57 -3.06
CA PHE A 21 -28.22 4.97 -2.97
C PHE A 21 -27.75 5.42 -4.35
N VAL A 22 -28.27 6.54 -4.83
CA VAL A 22 -27.84 7.19 -6.08
C VAL A 22 -27.25 8.53 -5.74
N VAL A 23 -26.01 8.76 -6.17
CA VAL A 23 -25.29 10.03 -6.01
C VAL A 23 -25.02 10.60 -7.40
N GLU A 24 -25.48 11.82 -7.66
CA GLU A 24 -25.20 12.55 -8.90
C GLU A 24 -24.33 13.77 -8.56
N LEU A 25 -23.18 13.88 -9.21
CA LEU A 25 -22.24 14.99 -9.02
C LEU A 25 -21.95 15.65 -10.38
N PRO A 26 -22.09 16.98 -10.51
CA PRO A 26 -21.63 17.67 -11.70
C PRO A 26 -20.10 17.77 -11.69
N PHE A 27 -19.46 17.34 -12.78
CA PHE A 27 -18.03 17.53 -12.99
C PHE A 27 -17.83 18.40 -14.24
N GLU A 28 -16.99 19.42 -14.10
CA GLU A 28 -16.48 20.13 -15.29
C GLU A 28 -15.40 19.26 -15.95
N MET A 29 -15.49 19.09 -17.27
CA MET A 29 -14.42 18.42 -18.00
C MET A 29 -13.18 19.32 -17.99
N GLY A 30 -12.20 18.99 -17.14
CA GLY A 30 -10.90 19.64 -17.16
C GLY A 30 -10.16 19.35 -18.48
N ALA A 31 -9.28 20.25 -18.88
CA ALA A 31 -8.33 19.95 -19.95
C ALA A 31 -7.48 18.73 -19.54
N ALA A 32 -7.26 17.80 -20.48
CA ALA A 32 -6.41 16.65 -20.23
C ALA A 32 -5.04 17.13 -19.72
N PRO A 33 -4.48 16.55 -18.65
CA PRO A 33 -3.16 16.94 -18.17
C PRO A 33 -2.13 16.79 -19.30
N GLU A 34 -1.23 17.77 -19.42
CA GLU A 34 -0.16 17.75 -20.43
C GLU A 34 0.70 16.50 -20.21
N LYS A 35 0.71 15.60 -21.20
CA LYS A 35 1.39 14.29 -21.16
C LYS A 35 2.90 14.37 -20.88
N SER A 36 3.57 15.49 -21.20
CA SER A 36 5.02 15.60 -21.17
C SER A 36 5.65 15.56 -19.76
N LYS A 37 4.97 16.06 -18.72
CA LYS A 37 5.49 16.00 -17.34
C LYS A 37 5.21 14.68 -16.63
N LYS A 38 4.18 13.95 -17.09
CA LYS A 38 3.82 12.65 -16.51
C LYS A 38 4.78 11.54 -17.00
N GLU A 39 5.20 11.58 -18.27
CA GLU A 39 6.10 10.57 -18.83
C GLU A 39 7.54 10.63 -18.27
N GLU A 40 8.01 11.80 -17.81
CA GLU A 40 9.33 11.92 -17.16
C GLU A 40 9.26 11.46 -15.68
N ALA A 41 8.19 11.81 -14.96
CA ALA A 41 7.98 11.35 -13.57
C ALA A 41 7.68 9.83 -13.49
N ASP A 42 6.99 9.27 -14.48
CA ASP A 42 6.70 7.84 -14.57
C ASP A 42 7.94 6.98 -14.79
N LYS A 43 9.01 7.55 -15.40
CA LYS A 43 10.30 6.86 -15.54
C LYS A 43 11.14 6.87 -14.27
N GLU A 44 10.99 7.91 -13.44
CA GLU A 44 11.77 8.10 -12.22
C GLU A 44 11.20 7.29 -11.03
N ASN A 45 9.89 6.99 -11.06
CA ASN A 45 9.20 6.25 -10.00
C ASN A 45 8.50 4.99 -10.54
N SER A 46 9.20 4.17 -11.30
CA SER A 46 8.65 2.92 -11.84
C SER A 46 8.83 1.77 -10.87
N ILE A 47 7.74 1.09 -10.53
CA ILE A 47 7.74 -0.17 -9.74
C ILE A 47 7.62 -1.40 -10.65
N HIS A 48 7.74 -1.21 -11.97
CA HIS A 48 7.63 -2.29 -12.94
C HIS A 48 8.70 -3.37 -12.70
N GLY A 49 8.24 -4.61 -12.56
CA GLY A 49 9.09 -5.77 -12.33
C GLY A 49 9.54 -5.97 -10.88
N LEU A 50 9.20 -5.07 -9.95
CA LEU A 50 9.49 -5.27 -8.54
C LEU A 50 8.61 -6.37 -7.94
N ASN A 51 9.19 -7.23 -7.12
CA ASN A 51 8.50 -8.27 -6.36
C ASN A 51 8.09 -7.69 -5.00
N LEU A 52 6.81 -7.43 -4.82
CA LEU A 52 6.28 -6.82 -3.61
C LEU A 52 5.49 -7.85 -2.78
N MET A 53 5.74 -7.88 -1.48
CA MET A 53 4.87 -8.61 -0.55
C MET A 53 3.79 -7.64 -0.04
N LEU A 54 2.52 -7.98 -0.25
CA LEU A 54 1.37 -7.24 0.24
C LEU A 54 0.75 -8.00 1.42
N VAL A 55 0.72 -7.36 2.59
CA VAL A 55 0.21 -7.94 3.83
C VAL A 55 -1.02 -7.15 4.27
N GLU A 56 -2.20 -7.75 4.12
CA GLU A 56 -3.51 -7.11 4.34
C GLU A 56 -4.54 -8.19 4.71
N ASP A 57 -5.26 -8.04 5.81
CA ASP A 57 -6.24 -9.02 6.28
C ASP A 57 -7.64 -8.86 5.66
N ASN A 58 -7.93 -7.68 5.11
CA ASN A 58 -9.19 -7.41 4.44
C ASN A 58 -9.10 -7.74 2.94
N GLU A 59 -9.80 -8.78 2.50
CA GLU A 59 -9.77 -9.27 1.11
C GLU A 59 -10.05 -8.17 0.08
N LEU A 60 -11.02 -7.28 0.34
CA LEU A 60 -11.36 -6.21 -0.60
C LEU A 60 -10.24 -5.16 -0.70
N ASN A 61 -9.62 -4.80 0.43
CA ASN A 61 -8.49 -3.87 0.42
C ASN A 61 -7.29 -4.49 -0.29
N ALA A 62 -7.02 -5.78 -0.04
CA ALA A 62 -5.95 -6.53 -0.69
C ALA A 62 -6.13 -6.58 -2.21
N GLU A 63 -7.34 -6.93 -2.69
CA GLU A 63 -7.67 -6.99 -4.12
C GLU A 63 -7.52 -5.62 -4.80
N VAL A 64 -8.00 -4.55 -4.16
CA VAL A 64 -7.84 -3.18 -4.70
C VAL A 64 -6.37 -2.78 -4.78
N ALA A 65 -5.60 -3.06 -3.73
CA ALA A 65 -4.17 -2.73 -3.70
C ALA A 65 -3.38 -3.56 -4.75
N GLU A 66 -3.68 -4.86 -4.88
CA GLU A 66 -3.08 -5.75 -5.88
C GLU A 66 -3.31 -5.21 -7.29
N ILE A 67 -4.57 -4.93 -7.67
CA ILE A 67 -4.91 -4.40 -8.99
C ILE A 67 -4.14 -3.09 -9.27
N LEU A 68 -4.12 -2.16 -8.32
CA LEU A 68 -3.42 -0.89 -8.49
C LEU A 68 -1.91 -1.05 -8.71
N LEU A 69 -1.28 -2.01 -8.03
CA LEU A 69 0.16 -2.25 -8.11
C LEU A 69 0.52 -3.07 -9.36
N GLU A 70 -0.31 -4.05 -9.74
CA GLU A 70 -0.12 -4.86 -10.94
C GLU A 70 -0.33 -4.03 -12.22
N ASP A 71 -1.26 -3.08 -12.24
CA ASP A 71 -1.45 -2.13 -13.34
C ASP A 71 -0.18 -1.27 -13.61
N GLU A 72 0.65 -1.05 -12.59
CA GLU A 72 1.96 -0.39 -12.69
C GLU A 72 3.11 -1.38 -12.96
N GLY A 73 2.79 -2.66 -13.16
CA GLY A 73 3.71 -3.71 -13.57
C GLY A 73 4.50 -4.37 -12.42
N ALA A 74 4.13 -4.16 -11.17
CA ALA A 74 4.71 -4.89 -10.05
C ALA A 74 4.23 -6.36 -10.02
N ILE A 75 5.00 -7.22 -9.38
CA ILE A 75 4.65 -8.63 -9.13
C ILE A 75 4.28 -8.75 -7.65
N ILE A 76 3.02 -9.15 -7.38
CA ILE A 76 2.49 -9.14 -6.03
C ILE A 76 2.41 -10.55 -5.45
N THR A 77 2.86 -10.69 -4.20
CA THR A 77 2.60 -11.88 -3.38
C THR A 77 1.84 -11.46 -2.13
N MET A 78 0.58 -11.91 -2.02
CA MET A 78 -0.29 -11.55 -0.90
C MET A 78 -0.22 -12.55 0.25
N VAL A 79 -0.32 -12.01 1.48
CA VAL A 79 -0.57 -12.76 2.71
C VAL A 79 -1.53 -11.98 3.61
N ASN A 80 -2.26 -12.69 4.49
CA ASN A 80 -3.42 -12.14 5.19
C ASN A 80 -3.14 -11.75 6.66
N ASP A 81 -1.93 -11.96 7.15
CA ASP A 81 -1.54 -11.58 8.50
C ASP A 81 -0.01 -11.49 8.65
N GLY A 82 0.43 -10.89 9.75
CA GLY A 82 1.84 -10.68 10.02
C GLY A 82 2.63 -11.98 10.25
N GLN A 83 1.99 -13.05 10.74
CA GLN A 83 2.68 -14.33 10.94
C GLN A 83 3.02 -14.96 9.59
N GLN A 84 2.06 -14.99 8.66
CA GLN A 84 2.30 -15.48 7.30
C GLN A 84 3.37 -14.65 6.60
N ALA A 85 3.42 -13.32 6.81
CA ALA A 85 4.46 -12.47 6.25
C ALA A 85 5.85 -12.86 6.74
N VAL A 86 6.01 -13.07 8.06
CA VAL A 86 7.29 -13.51 8.65
C VAL A 86 7.71 -14.89 8.11
N GLU A 87 6.77 -15.83 8.08
CA GLU A 87 7.02 -17.20 7.57
C GLU A 87 7.40 -17.19 6.09
N LEU A 88 6.66 -16.46 5.27
CA LEU A 88 6.90 -16.33 3.83
C LEU A 88 8.28 -15.69 3.58
N PHE A 89 8.58 -14.59 4.27
CA PHE A 89 9.87 -13.93 4.13
C PHE A 89 11.03 -14.82 4.53
N ASN A 90 10.89 -15.56 5.64
CA ASN A 90 11.93 -16.44 6.14
C ASN A 90 12.19 -17.67 5.25
N ASN A 91 11.14 -18.20 4.62
CA ASN A 91 11.19 -19.43 3.82
C ASN A 91 11.62 -19.22 2.36
N ASN A 92 11.60 -17.98 1.87
CA ASN A 92 12.02 -17.64 0.52
C ASN A 92 13.52 -17.28 0.47
N PRO A 93 14.18 -17.44 -0.69
CA PRO A 93 15.56 -17.00 -0.88
C PRO A 93 15.76 -15.53 -0.55
N VAL A 94 16.98 -15.17 -0.15
CA VAL A 94 17.40 -13.78 0.05
C VAL A 94 17.22 -13.01 -1.26
N GLY A 95 16.62 -11.80 -1.19
CA GLY A 95 16.37 -10.96 -2.36
C GLY A 95 15.17 -11.40 -3.21
N THR A 96 14.29 -12.28 -2.70
CA THR A 96 13.02 -12.62 -3.38
C THR A 96 12.07 -11.43 -3.44
N PHE A 97 12.04 -10.59 -2.42
CA PHE A 97 11.18 -9.41 -2.33
C PHE A 97 12.00 -8.13 -2.35
N ASP A 98 11.51 -7.13 -3.08
CA ASP A 98 12.11 -5.79 -3.17
C ASP A 98 11.56 -4.85 -2.09
N ALA A 99 10.29 -5.02 -1.68
CA ALA A 99 9.68 -4.30 -0.57
C ALA A 99 8.49 -5.07 0.02
N ILE A 100 8.08 -4.69 1.23
CA ILE A 100 6.91 -5.21 1.93
C ILE A 100 5.95 -4.04 2.22
N LEU A 101 4.72 -4.13 1.72
CA LEU A 101 3.61 -3.26 2.09
C LEU A 101 2.84 -3.95 3.22
N MET A 102 2.85 -3.35 4.42
CA MET A 102 2.39 -3.99 5.65
C MET A 102 1.25 -3.22 6.29
N ASP A 103 0.05 -3.80 6.35
CA ASP A 103 -0.99 -3.25 7.22
C ASP A 103 -0.57 -3.32 8.68
N ILE A 104 -0.91 -2.30 9.44
CA ILE A 104 -0.60 -2.24 10.87
C ILE A 104 -1.61 -3.05 11.67
N MET A 105 -2.88 -2.96 11.33
CA MET A 105 -4.00 -3.47 12.13
C MET A 105 -4.53 -4.79 11.58
N MET A 106 -3.90 -5.90 11.93
CA MET A 106 -4.30 -7.24 11.48
C MET A 106 -4.50 -8.19 12.66
N PRO A 107 -5.38 -9.21 12.51
CA PRO A 107 -5.52 -10.29 13.47
C PRO A 107 -4.27 -11.19 13.50
N VAL A 108 -4.21 -12.11 14.45
CA VAL A 108 -3.13 -13.09 14.66
C VAL A 108 -1.81 -12.42 15.02
N MET A 109 -1.21 -11.66 14.10
CA MET A 109 -0.01 -10.85 14.32
C MET A 109 -0.16 -9.51 13.62
N ASP A 110 -0.08 -8.43 14.38
CA ASP A 110 -0.12 -7.06 13.84
C ASP A 110 1.17 -6.70 13.08
N GLY A 111 1.09 -5.67 12.22
CA GLY A 111 2.20 -5.28 11.36
C GLY A 111 3.44 -4.79 12.10
N LEU A 112 3.29 -4.16 13.26
CA LEU A 112 4.42 -3.70 14.07
C LEU A 112 5.19 -4.89 14.66
N THR A 113 4.46 -5.89 15.15
CA THR A 113 5.03 -7.13 15.67
C THR A 113 5.70 -7.94 14.56
N ALA A 114 5.05 -8.05 13.41
CA ALA A 114 5.61 -8.72 12.23
C ALA A 114 6.91 -8.05 11.75
N THR A 115 6.93 -6.72 11.70
CA THR A 115 8.13 -5.95 11.33
C THR A 115 9.29 -6.25 12.27
N LYS A 116 9.07 -6.21 13.60
CA LYS A 116 10.11 -6.54 14.58
C LYS A 116 10.60 -7.97 14.42
N ALA A 117 9.70 -8.91 14.15
CA ALA A 117 10.05 -10.31 13.91
C ALA A 117 10.90 -10.47 12.64
N ILE A 118 10.52 -9.82 11.52
CA ILE A 118 11.31 -9.81 10.29
C ILE A 118 12.69 -9.22 10.54
N ARG A 119 12.79 -8.06 11.21
CA ARG A 119 14.07 -7.41 11.52
C ARG A 119 14.99 -8.25 12.42
N ALA A 120 14.43 -9.15 13.23
CA ALA A 120 15.16 -10.04 14.12
C ALA A 120 15.62 -11.35 13.44
N LEU A 121 15.21 -11.63 12.20
CA LEU A 121 15.63 -12.83 11.49
C LEU A 121 17.13 -12.80 11.19
N ASN A 122 17.78 -13.97 11.34
CA ASN A 122 19.21 -14.12 11.01
C ASN A 122 19.41 -14.31 9.51
N ARG A 123 19.14 -13.26 8.73
CA ARG A 123 19.34 -13.26 7.27
C ARG A 123 19.76 -11.86 6.79
N PRO A 124 20.59 -11.80 5.73
CA PRO A 124 21.23 -10.53 5.35
C PRO A 124 20.27 -9.44 4.90
N ASP A 125 19.13 -9.80 4.29
CA ASP A 125 18.14 -8.84 3.81
C ASP A 125 17.12 -8.40 4.90
N ALA A 126 17.06 -9.08 6.05
CA ALA A 126 16.10 -8.76 7.11
C ALA A 126 16.24 -7.34 7.67
N GLY A 127 17.46 -6.83 7.75
CA GLY A 127 17.75 -5.48 8.25
C GLY A 127 17.57 -4.36 7.23
N ILE A 128 17.51 -4.71 5.93
CA ILE A 128 17.57 -3.73 4.84
C ILE A 128 16.31 -3.68 3.97
N ILE A 129 15.52 -4.77 3.89
CA ILE A 129 14.30 -4.78 3.08
C ILE A 129 13.39 -3.63 3.47
N PRO A 130 12.93 -2.79 2.53
CA PRO A 130 11.95 -1.76 2.80
C PRO A 130 10.65 -2.37 3.31
N ILE A 131 10.20 -1.93 4.50
CA ILE A 131 8.87 -2.24 5.04
C ILE A 131 8.12 -0.95 5.17
N ILE A 132 7.05 -0.82 4.41
CA ILE A 132 6.23 0.38 4.30
C ILE A 132 4.89 0.11 4.97
N ALA A 133 4.58 0.86 6.01
CA ALA A 133 3.31 0.73 6.72
C ALA A 133 2.14 1.20 5.85
N MET A 134 1.03 0.48 5.87
CA MET A 134 -0.27 0.93 5.39
C MET A 134 -1.16 1.21 6.61
N THR A 135 -1.63 2.44 6.77
CA THR A 135 -2.34 2.87 7.98
C THR A 135 -3.65 3.59 7.65
N ALA A 136 -4.69 3.35 8.46
CA ALA A 136 -5.92 4.12 8.37
C ALA A 136 -5.79 5.56 8.93
N ASN A 137 -4.74 5.84 9.71
CA ASN A 137 -4.52 7.11 10.38
C ASN A 137 -3.13 7.67 10.07
N ASP A 138 -3.07 8.97 9.84
CA ASP A 138 -1.84 9.73 9.51
C ASP A 138 -1.38 10.56 10.73
N PHE A 139 -1.69 10.09 11.96
CA PHE A 139 -1.27 10.81 13.16
C PHE A 139 0.23 10.60 13.44
N ALA A 140 0.90 11.67 13.85
CA ALA A 140 2.35 11.66 14.11
C ALA A 140 2.78 10.57 15.11
N GLU A 141 1.94 10.24 16.09
CA GLU A 141 2.22 9.17 17.07
C GLU A 141 2.23 7.79 16.43
N ASP A 142 1.32 7.51 15.50
CA ASP A 142 1.26 6.22 14.80
C ASP A 142 2.44 6.07 13.83
N VAL A 143 2.81 7.15 13.14
CA VAL A 143 4.02 7.19 12.30
C VAL A 143 5.27 6.88 13.11
N GLN A 144 5.44 7.51 14.27
CA GLN A 144 6.60 7.27 15.13
C GLN A 144 6.67 5.80 15.59
N ARG A 145 5.53 5.19 15.95
CA ARG A 145 5.48 3.77 16.32
C ARG A 145 5.91 2.84 15.19
N CYS A 146 5.57 3.17 13.93
CA CYS A 146 6.03 2.42 12.76
C CYS A 146 7.55 2.49 12.61
N LEU A 147 8.12 3.69 12.71
CA LEU A 147 9.58 3.89 12.63
C LEU A 147 10.31 3.18 13.77
N ASP A 148 9.79 3.26 15.00
CA ASP A 148 10.35 2.58 16.18
C ASP A 148 10.29 1.05 16.07
N ALA A 149 9.33 0.52 15.31
CA ALA A 149 9.26 -0.91 14.99
C ALA A 149 10.26 -1.36 13.92
N GLY A 150 10.87 -0.42 13.19
CA GLY A 150 11.83 -0.67 12.12
C GLY A 150 11.24 -0.61 10.71
N MET A 151 10.05 0.00 10.55
CA MET A 151 9.49 0.33 9.23
C MET A 151 10.23 1.53 8.63
N ASN A 152 10.26 1.61 7.29
CA ASN A 152 11.01 2.65 6.58
C ASN A 152 10.14 3.87 6.25
N ALA A 153 8.85 3.66 5.99
CA ALA A 153 7.90 4.70 5.64
C ALA A 153 6.48 4.29 6.01
N HIS A 154 5.52 5.19 5.78
CA HIS A 154 4.09 4.93 5.94
C HIS A 154 3.30 5.51 4.77
N LEU A 155 2.14 4.91 4.50
CA LEU A 155 1.16 5.29 3.51
C LEU A 155 -0.22 5.27 4.14
N ALA A 156 -0.97 6.35 4.00
CA ALA A 156 -2.35 6.41 4.48
C ALA A 156 -3.29 5.65 3.52
N LYS A 157 -4.24 4.91 4.07
CA LYS A 157 -5.35 4.33 3.32
C LYS A 157 -6.48 5.38 3.13
N PRO A 158 -7.14 5.47 1.95
CA PRO A 158 -6.93 4.63 0.77
C PRO A 158 -5.62 4.95 0.05
N LEU A 159 -5.00 3.92 -0.56
CA LEU A 159 -3.72 4.04 -1.23
C LEU A 159 -3.80 4.97 -2.44
N ASP A 160 -2.91 5.94 -2.49
CA ASP A 160 -2.66 6.81 -3.64
C ASP A 160 -1.48 6.22 -4.42
N ILE A 161 -1.72 5.71 -5.62
CA ILE A 161 -0.73 4.96 -6.39
C ILE A 161 0.54 5.76 -6.68
N GLU A 162 0.44 7.05 -6.93
CA GLU A 162 1.60 7.91 -7.19
C GLU A 162 2.47 8.05 -5.94
N LYS A 163 1.86 8.15 -4.76
CA LYS A 163 2.59 8.15 -3.48
C LYS A 163 3.22 6.80 -3.19
N VAL A 164 2.50 5.71 -3.47
CA VAL A 164 3.00 4.34 -3.29
C VAL A 164 4.24 4.12 -4.15
N LYS A 165 4.18 4.41 -5.46
CA LYS A 165 5.30 4.29 -6.40
C LYS A 165 6.51 5.08 -5.92
N LYS A 166 6.30 6.35 -5.60
CA LYS A 166 7.36 7.22 -5.10
C LYS A 166 8.01 6.67 -3.84
N THR A 167 7.20 6.27 -2.85
CA THR A 167 7.71 5.76 -1.57
C THR A 167 8.48 4.45 -1.74
N ILE A 168 7.99 3.52 -2.57
CA ILE A 168 8.71 2.28 -2.86
C ILE A 168 10.04 2.59 -3.52
N CYS A 169 10.05 3.42 -4.57
CA CYS A 169 11.29 3.75 -5.29
C CYS A 169 12.32 4.44 -4.41
N GLU A 170 11.92 5.41 -3.59
CA GLU A 170 12.83 6.11 -2.67
C GLU A 170 13.57 5.14 -1.74
N HIS A 171 12.91 4.08 -1.28
CA HIS A 171 13.49 3.12 -0.33
C HIS A 171 14.16 1.91 -0.99
N THR A 172 13.78 1.54 -2.24
CA THR A 172 14.43 0.45 -2.99
C THR A 172 15.72 0.91 -3.67
N ILE A 173 15.79 2.15 -4.16
CA ILE A 173 17.03 2.71 -4.76
C ILE A 173 18.19 2.72 -3.76
N GLU A 174 17.93 2.94 -2.48
CA GLU A 174 18.95 2.88 -1.44
C GLU A 174 19.57 1.49 -1.28
N LEU A 175 18.88 0.43 -1.63
CA LEU A 175 19.39 -0.96 -1.59
C LEU A 175 20.43 -1.21 -2.69
N TYR A 176 20.16 -0.72 -3.90
CA TYR A 176 21.02 -0.96 -5.08
C TYR A 176 22.18 0.03 -5.20
N SER A 177 22.17 1.12 -4.43
CA SER A 177 23.25 2.14 -4.46
C SER A 177 24.39 1.88 -3.44
N LYS A 178 24.31 0.81 -2.66
CA LYS A 178 25.33 0.44 -1.64
C LYS A 178 26.24 -0.74 -2.06
N GLU A 179 26.15 -1.16 -3.32
CA GLU A 179 27.13 -2.03 -3.96
C GLU A 179 28.16 -1.17 -4.74
#